data_f0dbbd990bc8c7b8f3ad9a7e499e5a66
#
_entry.id   f0dbbd990bc8c7b8f3ad9a7e499e5a66
#
_cell.length_a   1.000
_cell.length_b   1.000
_cell.length_c   1.000
_cell.angle_alpha   90.00
_cell.angle_beta   90.00
_cell.angle_gamma   90.00
#
_symmetry.space_group_name_H-M   'P 1'
#
loop_
_entity.id
_entity.type
_entity.pdbx_description
1 polymer ?
#
loop_
_entity_poly.entity_id
_entity_poly.type
_entity_poly.pdbx_seq_one_letter_code
_entity_poly.pdbx_strand_id
1 'polypeptide(L)'
;METGGTFYAFGGMNSRDGESGCYYRRAQDNRTLRAWYPDGFLPLISPTLTDTSLALGMKGIMDGAVFNGYAYDFSVTTGSNEFAWGMQNSHNATAGTGPNQQAEFDLGTLGYSQTTVNFDLATQIEVDGFVGPVDLAMGAEMRMENY
;
A
#
# COMPACT_ATOMS: atom_id res chain seq x y z
N MET A 1 14.10 -13.08 34.64
CA MET A 1 13.60 -12.78 33.30
C MET A 1 14.73 -13.10 32.33
N GLU A 2 14.49 -13.88 31.27
CA GLU A 2 15.52 -14.12 30.28
C GLU A 2 15.81 -12.80 29.53
N THR A 3 17.02 -12.30 29.67
CA THR A 3 17.56 -11.17 28.92
C THR A 3 17.96 -11.67 27.53
N GLY A 4 16.99 -11.86 26.67
CA GLY A 4 17.22 -12.33 25.30
C GLY A 4 16.49 -11.44 24.30
N GLY A 5 17.20 -11.02 23.24
CA GLY A 5 16.58 -10.34 22.12
C GLY A 5 15.88 -11.35 21.20
N THR A 6 14.69 -11.02 20.73
CA THR A 6 13.92 -11.80 19.74
C THR A 6 13.86 -11.02 18.44
N PHE A 7 14.33 -11.62 17.34
CA PHE A 7 14.12 -11.11 16.01
C PHE A 7 12.76 -11.57 15.48
N TYR A 8 12.08 -10.69 14.78
CA TYR A 8 10.85 -11.01 14.07
C TYR A 8 10.85 -10.44 12.65
N ALA A 9 10.18 -11.16 11.76
CA ALA A 9 9.96 -10.73 10.38
C ALA A 9 8.59 -11.22 9.93
N PHE A 10 7.83 -10.35 9.28
CA PHE A 10 6.60 -10.71 8.62
C PHE A 10 6.33 -9.77 7.45
N GLY A 11 5.54 -10.23 6.50
CA GLY A 11 5.20 -9.44 5.34
C GLY A 11 4.16 -10.14 4.49
N GLY A 12 3.74 -9.46 3.45
CA GLY A 12 2.75 -9.98 2.54
C GLY A 12 2.83 -9.33 1.17
N MET A 13 2.29 -10.03 0.20
CA MET A 13 2.08 -9.54 -1.15
C MET A 13 0.66 -9.92 -1.57
N ASN A 14 -0.02 -8.97 -2.21
CA ASN A 14 -1.36 -9.17 -2.74
C ASN A 14 -1.44 -8.52 -4.13
N SER A 15 -2.07 -9.21 -5.08
CA SER A 15 -2.41 -8.67 -6.38
C SER A 15 -3.87 -8.95 -6.68
N ARG A 16 -4.57 -7.95 -7.16
CA ARG A 16 -6.00 -8.01 -7.49
C ARG A 16 -6.24 -7.35 -8.83
N ASP A 17 -6.84 -8.11 -9.73
CA ASP A 17 -7.36 -7.59 -11.00
C ASP A 17 -8.86 -7.36 -10.87
N GLY A 18 -9.32 -6.27 -11.45
CA GLY A 18 -10.71 -5.91 -11.48
C GLY A 18 -11.18 -5.61 -12.91
N GLU A 19 -12.48 -5.69 -13.12
CA GLU A 19 -13.11 -5.22 -14.34
C GLU A 19 -14.43 -4.52 -13.99
N SER A 20 -14.66 -3.35 -14.57
CA SER A 20 -15.87 -2.57 -14.37
C SER A 20 -16.35 -1.95 -15.66
N GLY A 21 -17.64 -2.14 -15.95
CA GLY A 21 -18.30 -1.48 -17.09
C GLY A 21 -18.42 0.03 -16.86
N CYS A 22 -17.97 0.79 -17.84
CA CYS A 22 -18.22 2.23 -17.91
C CYS A 22 -19.63 2.52 -18.44
N TYR A 23 -19.82 3.74 -18.91
CA TYR A 23 -21.07 4.12 -19.55
C TYR A 23 -21.17 3.57 -20.98
N TYR A 24 -22.25 2.84 -21.30
CA TYR A 24 -22.50 2.30 -22.64
C TYR A 24 -22.59 3.40 -23.69
N ARG A 25 -21.85 3.27 -24.78
CA ARG A 25 -21.84 4.17 -25.92
C ARG A 25 -22.77 3.64 -27.02
N ARG A 26 -23.82 4.39 -27.32
CA ARG A 26 -24.79 4.01 -28.37
C ARG A 26 -24.15 4.21 -29.76
N ALA A 27 -24.64 3.46 -30.75
CA ALA A 27 -24.19 3.57 -32.14
C ALA A 27 -24.33 4.99 -32.72
N GLN A 28 -25.32 5.78 -32.27
CA GLN A 28 -25.56 7.14 -32.72
C GLN A 28 -24.76 8.20 -31.95
N ASP A 29 -24.01 7.80 -30.92
CA ASP A 29 -23.15 8.73 -30.19
C ASP A 29 -22.04 9.24 -31.15
N ASN A 30 -21.79 10.55 -31.16
CA ASN A 30 -20.74 11.18 -32.01
C ASN A 30 -19.32 10.71 -31.64
N ARG A 31 -19.16 10.05 -30.51
CA ARG A 31 -17.91 9.43 -30.03
C ARG A 31 -17.81 7.96 -30.43
N THR A 32 -18.77 7.41 -31.18
CA THR A 32 -18.76 6.01 -31.61
C THR A 32 -18.36 5.91 -33.07
N LEU A 33 -17.28 5.17 -33.36
CA LEU A 33 -16.91 4.79 -34.71
C LEU A 33 -17.76 3.59 -35.14
N ARG A 34 -18.83 3.85 -35.88
CA ARG A 34 -19.77 2.80 -36.32
C ARG A 34 -19.14 1.71 -37.17
N ALA A 35 -18.02 2.01 -37.86
CA ALA A 35 -17.28 1.00 -38.60
C ALA A 35 -16.66 -0.09 -37.72
N TRP A 36 -16.41 0.23 -36.45
CA TRP A 36 -15.88 -0.71 -35.44
C TRP A 36 -16.97 -1.23 -34.52
N TYR A 37 -17.91 -0.37 -34.13
CA TYR A 37 -18.97 -0.67 -33.18
C TYR A 37 -20.34 -0.27 -33.76
N PRO A 38 -20.87 -1.07 -34.72
CA PRO A 38 -22.13 -0.73 -35.43
C PRO A 38 -23.34 -0.63 -34.50
N ASP A 39 -23.34 -1.42 -33.43
CA ASP A 39 -24.41 -1.45 -32.41
C ASP A 39 -24.10 -0.63 -31.15
N GLY A 40 -22.92 -0.03 -31.07
CA GLY A 40 -22.39 0.61 -29.87
C GLY A 40 -21.45 -0.31 -29.10
N PHE A 41 -20.97 0.16 -27.93
CA PHE A 41 -20.02 -0.61 -27.11
C PHE A 41 -20.06 -0.18 -25.66
N LEU A 42 -19.59 -1.07 -24.77
CA LEU A 42 -19.36 -0.81 -23.36
C LEU A 42 -17.86 -0.78 -23.08
N PRO A 43 -17.25 0.39 -22.85
CA PRO A 43 -15.87 0.44 -22.39
C PRO A 43 -15.72 -0.22 -21.03
N LEU A 44 -14.65 -0.97 -20.82
CA LEU A 44 -14.32 -1.65 -19.58
C LEU A 44 -13.09 -1.02 -18.96
N ILE A 45 -13.18 -0.62 -17.71
CA ILE A 45 -12.01 -0.24 -16.91
C ILE A 45 -11.46 -1.52 -16.26
N SER A 46 -10.16 -1.76 -16.43
CA SER A 46 -9.46 -2.93 -15.92
C SER A 46 -8.31 -2.49 -15.00
N PRO A 47 -8.59 -2.22 -13.71
CA PRO A 47 -7.55 -1.90 -12.76
C PRO A 47 -6.81 -3.16 -12.28
N THR A 48 -5.52 -3.00 -12.04
CA THR A 48 -4.69 -3.95 -11.28
C THR A 48 -4.15 -3.25 -10.05
N LEU A 49 -4.38 -3.82 -8.88
CA LEU A 49 -3.82 -3.36 -7.61
C LEU A 49 -2.77 -4.34 -7.12
N THR A 50 -1.61 -3.82 -6.79
CA THR A 50 -0.54 -4.61 -6.17
C THR A 50 -0.13 -3.96 -4.86
N ASP A 51 -0.22 -4.74 -3.78
CA ASP A 51 0.21 -4.33 -2.45
C ASP A 51 1.38 -5.21 -2.00
N THR A 52 2.41 -4.59 -1.43
CA THR A 52 3.50 -5.31 -0.77
C THR A 52 3.79 -4.72 0.58
N SER A 53 4.19 -5.55 1.53
CA SER A 53 4.61 -5.11 2.85
C SER A 53 5.66 -6.04 3.44
N LEU A 54 6.59 -5.48 4.21
CA LEU A 54 7.60 -6.21 4.97
C LEU A 54 7.89 -5.45 6.25
N ALA A 55 7.88 -6.17 7.36
CA ALA A 55 8.31 -5.68 8.66
C ALA A 55 9.43 -6.57 9.21
N LEU A 56 10.49 -5.94 9.68
CA LEU A 56 11.62 -6.57 10.33
C LEU A 56 11.84 -5.87 11.65
N GLY A 57 12.07 -6.62 12.72
CA GLY A 57 12.31 -6.00 14.01
C GLY A 57 13.05 -6.90 15.00
N MET A 58 13.45 -6.29 16.09
CA MET A 58 14.06 -6.92 17.22
C MET A 58 13.50 -6.32 18.51
N LYS A 59 13.03 -7.17 19.40
CA LYS A 59 12.50 -6.76 20.71
C LYS A 59 13.12 -7.58 21.83
N GLY A 60 13.14 -7.02 23.01
CA GLY A 60 13.70 -7.72 24.18
C GLY A 60 13.66 -6.85 25.43
N ILE A 61 14.39 -7.31 26.45
CA ILE A 61 14.62 -6.57 27.68
C ILE A 61 16.08 -6.13 27.71
N MET A 62 16.32 -4.86 27.99
CA MET A 62 17.68 -4.32 28.15
C MET A 62 18.30 -4.79 29.48
N ASP A 63 19.54 -5.21 29.38
CA ASP A 63 20.40 -5.50 30.54
C ASP A 63 21.59 -4.55 30.50
N GLY A 64 21.55 -3.46 31.24
CA GLY A 64 22.57 -2.44 31.23
C GLY A 64 22.47 -1.46 32.39
N ALA A 65 23.53 -0.71 32.64
CA ALA A 65 23.64 0.16 33.81
C ALA A 65 22.59 1.30 33.86
N VAL A 66 22.06 1.74 32.74
CA VAL A 66 21.13 2.90 32.64
C VAL A 66 19.69 2.46 32.36
N PHE A 67 19.48 1.48 31.50
CA PHE A 67 18.15 1.03 31.05
C PHE A 67 17.85 -0.41 31.43
N ASN A 68 18.34 -0.84 32.59
CA ASN A 68 18.09 -2.20 33.05
C ASN A 68 16.60 -2.45 33.27
N GLY A 69 16.08 -3.55 32.71
CA GLY A 69 14.68 -3.92 32.81
C GLY A 69 13.73 -3.19 31.83
N TYR A 70 14.24 -2.30 30.99
CA TYR A 70 13.41 -1.69 29.96
C TYR A 70 13.14 -2.67 28.83
N ALA A 71 11.89 -2.84 28.48
CA ALA A 71 11.49 -3.48 27.24
C ALA A 71 11.77 -2.54 26.06
N TYR A 72 12.36 -3.08 25.01
CA TYR A 72 12.59 -2.34 23.78
C TYR A 72 12.00 -3.05 22.57
N ASP A 73 11.59 -2.28 21.56
CA ASP A 73 11.27 -2.75 20.23
C ASP A 73 11.90 -1.79 19.20
N PHE A 74 12.71 -2.34 18.31
CA PHE A 74 13.25 -1.62 17.16
C PHE A 74 12.73 -2.30 15.90
N SER A 75 12.10 -1.54 15.01
CA SER A 75 11.55 -2.09 13.78
C SER A 75 11.73 -1.19 12.57
N VAL A 76 11.80 -1.84 11.42
CA VAL A 76 11.71 -1.22 10.11
C VAL A 76 10.56 -1.87 9.35
N THR A 77 9.61 -1.06 8.94
CA THR A 77 8.47 -1.50 8.12
C THR A 77 8.53 -0.78 6.78
N THR A 78 8.41 -1.52 5.69
CA THR A 78 8.26 -0.95 4.35
C THR A 78 7.02 -1.51 3.68
N GLY A 79 6.36 -0.68 2.90
CA GLY A 79 5.20 -1.09 2.11
C GLY A 79 5.07 -0.26 0.85
N SER A 80 4.46 -0.85 -0.17
CA SER A 80 4.09 -0.16 -1.40
C SER A 80 2.71 -0.60 -1.87
N ASN A 81 2.02 0.34 -2.48
CA ASN A 81 0.76 0.14 -3.18
C ASN A 81 0.92 0.68 -4.60
N GLU A 82 0.55 -0.12 -5.58
CA GLU A 82 0.52 0.27 -6.97
C GLU A 82 -0.87 0.02 -7.54
N PHE A 83 -1.42 1.03 -8.19
CA PHE A 83 -2.72 1.00 -8.84
C PHE A 83 -2.53 1.34 -10.32
N ALA A 84 -2.51 0.32 -11.16
CA ALA A 84 -2.43 0.44 -12.61
C ALA A 84 -3.84 0.47 -13.20
N TRP A 85 -4.07 1.38 -14.15
CA TRP A 85 -5.36 1.56 -14.83
C TRP A 85 -5.25 1.15 -16.28
N GLY A 86 -6.09 0.21 -16.69
CA GLY A 86 -6.31 -0.15 -18.07
C GLY A 86 -7.71 0.19 -18.55
N MET A 87 -7.89 0.30 -19.84
CA MET A 87 -9.20 0.37 -20.48
C MET A 87 -9.22 -0.59 -21.65
N GLN A 88 -10.29 -1.38 -21.73
CA GLN A 88 -10.52 -2.35 -22.80
C GLN A 88 -11.85 -2.06 -23.49
N ASN A 89 -12.04 -2.69 -24.67
CA ASN A 89 -13.25 -2.54 -25.49
C ASN A 89 -13.60 -1.07 -25.69
N SER A 90 -12.62 -0.25 -26.07
CA SER A 90 -12.76 1.17 -26.28
C SER A 90 -12.17 1.58 -27.65
N HIS A 91 -12.13 2.85 -27.96
CA HIS A 91 -11.44 3.40 -29.11
C HIS A 91 -11.20 4.89 -28.97
N ASN A 92 -10.30 5.42 -29.78
CA ASN A 92 -10.09 6.86 -29.91
C ASN A 92 -10.89 7.38 -31.12
N ALA A 93 -11.99 8.09 -30.87
CA ALA A 93 -12.87 8.60 -31.91
C ALA A 93 -12.17 9.54 -32.91
N THR A 94 -11.06 10.20 -32.52
CA THR A 94 -10.30 11.13 -33.37
C THR A 94 -9.24 10.45 -34.23
N ALA A 95 -8.88 9.19 -33.94
CA ALA A 95 -7.89 8.43 -34.71
C ALA A 95 -8.47 7.81 -36.01
N GLY A 96 -9.77 7.89 -36.21
CA GLY A 96 -10.46 7.32 -37.37
C GLY A 96 -10.42 5.77 -37.34
N THR A 97 -10.55 5.17 -38.52
CA THR A 97 -10.58 3.69 -38.70
C THR A 97 -9.26 3.13 -39.24
N GLY A 98 -8.20 3.95 -39.23
CA GLY A 98 -6.89 3.57 -39.75
C GLY A 98 -6.08 2.62 -38.84
N PRO A 99 -4.85 2.28 -39.26
CA PRO A 99 -4.00 1.33 -38.53
C PRO A 99 -3.56 1.79 -37.14
N ASN A 100 -3.72 3.07 -36.80
CA ASN A 100 -3.39 3.64 -35.49
C ASN A 100 -4.54 3.52 -34.49
N GLN A 101 -5.66 2.91 -34.88
CA GLN A 101 -6.78 2.66 -33.97
C GLN A 101 -6.47 1.47 -33.07
N GLN A 102 -6.80 1.63 -31.79
CA GLN A 102 -6.64 0.58 -30.77
C GLN A 102 -7.89 0.48 -29.89
N ALA A 103 -8.12 -0.68 -29.33
CA ALA A 103 -9.26 -0.96 -28.44
C ALA A 103 -8.87 -1.05 -26.96
N GLU A 104 -7.57 -1.10 -26.69
CA GLU A 104 -7.00 -1.21 -25.35
C GLU A 104 -6.07 -0.04 -25.09
N PHE A 105 -6.12 0.48 -23.88
CA PHE A 105 -5.34 1.65 -23.48
C PHE A 105 -4.75 1.42 -22.08
N ASP A 106 -3.48 1.76 -21.93
CA ASP A 106 -2.86 1.99 -20.64
C ASP A 106 -3.16 3.44 -20.22
N LEU A 107 -3.80 3.60 -19.08
CA LEU A 107 -4.20 4.91 -18.54
C LEU A 107 -3.23 5.42 -17.48
N GLY A 108 -2.16 4.68 -17.22
CA GLY A 108 -1.13 5.01 -16.27
C GLY A 108 -1.26 4.29 -14.93
N THR A 109 -0.27 4.51 -14.10
CA THR A 109 -0.13 3.87 -12.80
C THR A 109 0.08 4.93 -11.72
N LEU A 110 -0.62 4.77 -10.60
CA LEU A 110 -0.40 5.51 -9.37
C LEU A 110 0.36 4.61 -8.41
N GLY A 111 1.49 5.07 -7.90
CA GLY A 111 2.30 4.34 -6.94
C GLY A 111 2.46 5.13 -5.65
N TYR A 112 2.49 4.42 -4.54
CA TYR A 112 2.81 4.95 -3.22
C TYR A 112 3.72 3.98 -2.49
N SER A 113 4.76 4.48 -1.85
CA SER A 113 5.59 3.66 -0.98
C SER A 113 5.93 4.39 0.31
N GLN A 114 6.04 3.64 1.38
CA GLN A 114 6.37 4.15 2.71
C GLN A 114 7.38 3.24 3.37
N THR A 115 8.36 3.86 4.04
CA THR A 115 9.27 3.16 4.95
C THR A 115 9.24 3.87 6.28
N THR A 116 9.03 3.12 7.36
CA THR A 116 8.97 3.62 8.73
C THR A 116 10.02 2.91 9.57
N VAL A 117 10.77 3.67 10.34
CA VAL A 117 11.71 3.18 11.35
C VAL A 117 11.18 3.57 12.71
N ASN A 118 10.97 2.60 13.59
CA ASN A 118 10.45 2.79 14.95
C ASN A 118 11.46 2.33 15.98
N PHE A 119 11.50 3.05 17.09
CA PHE A 119 12.20 2.63 18.29
C PHE A 119 11.31 2.95 19.50
N ASP A 120 10.94 1.92 20.25
CA ASP A 120 10.07 2.02 21.41
C ASP A 120 10.75 1.48 22.65
N LEU A 121 10.53 2.14 23.78
CA LEU A 121 10.96 1.73 25.11
C LEU A 121 9.79 1.75 26.07
N ALA A 122 9.68 0.74 26.92
CA ALA A 122 8.68 0.69 27.96
C ALA A 122 9.26 0.11 29.27
N THR A 123 8.82 0.64 30.39
CA THR A 123 9.20 0.14 31.71
C THR A 123 8.11 0.42 32.74
N GLN A 124 8.23 -0.20 33.90
CA GLN A 124 7.42 0.09 35.07
C GLN A 124 8.27 0.74 36.14
N ILE A 125 7.79 1.82 36.72
CA ILE A 125 8.44 2.56 37.80
C ILE A 125 7.55 2.60 39.04
N GLU A 126 8.16 2.32 40.21
CA GLU A 126 7.49 2.51 41.50
C GLU A 126 7.52 4.01 41.83
N VAL A 127 6.34 4.56 42.13
CA VAL A 127 6.19 5.96 42.52
C VAL A 127 5.48 6.03 43.86
N ASP A 128 6.10 6.68 44.84
CA ASP A 128 5.53 6.83 46.18
C ASP A 128 4.16 7.56 46.10
N GLY A 129 3.18 6.99 46.77
CA GLY A 129 1.81 7.50 46.82
C GLY A 129 0.86 6.88 45.79
N PHE A 130 1.34 6.03 44.92
CA PHE A 130 0.49 5.23 44.03
C PHE A 130 0.23 3.82 44.60
N VAL A 131 -0.91 3.22 44.21
CA VAL A 131 -1.31 1.89 44.65
C VAL A 131 -0.50 0.76 44.02
N GLY A 132 0.19 1.07 42.90
CA GLY A 132 1.01 0.13 42.13
C GLY A 132 1.96 0.85 41.18
N PRO A 133 2.78 0.10 40.45
CA PRO A 133 3.75 0.67 39.52
C PRO A 133 3.06 1.50 38.41
N VAL A 134 3.76 2.52 37.95
CA VAL A 134 3.33 3.36 36.82
C VAL A 134 4.04 2.86 35.57
N ASP A 135 3.26 2.59 34.52
CA ASP A 135 3.80 2.24 33.20
C ASP A 135 4.32 3.52 32.52
N LEU A 136 5.59 3.48 32.11
CA LEU A 136 6.23 4.52 31.33
C LEU A 136 6.61 3.97 29.97
N ALA A 137 6.15 4.64 28.91
CA ALA A 137 6.52 4.32 27.54
C ALA A 137 6.99 5.58 26.79
N MET A 138 8.00 5.41 25.96
CA MET A 138 8.52 6.45 25.07
C MET A 138 9.00 5.83 23.76
N GLY A 139 8.98 6.60 22.68
CA GLY A 139 9.43 6.11 21.38
C GLY A 139 9.78 7.23 20.43
N ALA A 140 10.35 6.84 19.32
CA ALA A 140 10.68 7.72 18.20
C ALA A 140 10.35 7.01 16.87
N GLU A 141 9.73 7.74 15.97
CA GLU A 141 9.40 7.26 14.63
C GLU A 141 10.02 8.19 13.57
N MET A 142 10.57 7.59 12.52
CA MET A 142 10.95 8.30 11.30
C MET A 142 10.23 7.64 10.12
N ARG A 143 9.53 8.46 9.32
CA ARG A 143 8.75 8.01 8.17
C ARG A 143 9.25 8.68 6.91
N MET A 144 9.40 7.89 5.86
CA MET A 144 9.75 8.33 4.50
C MET A 144 8.65 7.85 3.56
N GLU A 145 8.14 8.75 2.75
CA GLU A 145 7.06 8.49 1.79
C GLU A 145 7.49 8.92 0.40
N ASN A 146 7.01 8.19 -0.62
CA ASN A 146 7.25 8.49 -2.03
C ASN A 146 5.97 8.21 -2.84
N TYR A 147 5.67 9.15 -3.76
CA TYR A 147 4.47 9.15 -4.62
C TYR A 147 4.84 9.11 -6.08
#